data_7d5af47ddbae997c38879880518ee780
#
_entry.id   7d5af47ddbae997c38879880518ee780
#
_cell.length_a   1.000
_cell.length_b   1.000
_cell.length_c   1.000
_cell.angle_alpha   90.00
_cell.angle_beta   90.00
_cell.angle_gamma   90.00
#
_symmetry.space_group_name_H-M   'P 1'
#
loop_
_entity.id
_entity.type
_entity.pdbx_description
1 polymer ?
#
loop_
_entity_poly.entity_id
_entity_poly.type
_entity_poly.pdbx_seq_one_letter_code
_entity_poly.pdbx_strand_id
1 'polypeptide(L)'
;MKKFLLTFICCLALPAAAFAYNANDVQQVQSGMGCPGADLSGADLSGLNLNGINLRGANLNGARLADTDLSGADLQNANMHRAVFKNCTLTKANLSGADLSYANLNGNKLDKAVLNNAVLYRTGLRGADLSYASFAYAKLQEATLDKANAQNADFSYAGMSYSWLYKTDLTDAVLTHANLYNAKMQNAVLTNADLTSANLSRSNLQHAQLNGARLDRAMLDDADLSYADLTLTDFGRAFKDNAKF
;
A
#
# COMPACT_ATOMS: atom_id res chain seq x y z
N MET A 1 11.39 4.39 43.57
CA MET A 1 11.66 5.70 42.94
C MET A 1 12.68 5.49 41.81
N LYS A 2 12.21 5.28 40.57
CA LYS A 2 13.09 5.20 39.39
C LYS A 2 13.07 6.57 38.72
N LYS A 3 14.24 7.21 38.68
CA LYS A 3 14.45 8.51 38.04
C LYS A 3 14.30 8.37 36.54
N PHE A 4 13.30 9.04 35.97
CA PHE A 4 13.23 9.26 34.52
C PHE A 4 14.33 10.25 34.15
N LEU A 5 15.32 9.80 33.40
CA LEU A 5 16.34 10.65 32.81
C LEU A 5 15.72 11.32 31.57
N LEU A 6 15.34 12.58 31.70
CA LEU A 6 14.94 13.43 30.57
C LEU A 6 16.22 13.71 29.75
N THR A 7 16.43 12.99 28.68
CA THR A 7 17.45 13.36 27.69
C THR A 7 16.88 14.51 26.85
N PHE A 8 17.33 15.71 27.15
CA PHE A 8 17.17 16.89 26.29
C PHE A 8 17.96 16.61 25.00
N ILE A 9 17.29 16.21 23.92
CA ILE A 9 17.88 16.24 22.59
C ILE A 9 17.84 17.69 22.12
N CYS A 10 19.01 18.31 22.11
CA CYS A 10 19.25 19.64 21.57
C CYS A 10 18.84 19.64 20.07
N CYS A 11 17.74 20.30 19.75
CA CYS A 11 17.35 20.59 18.37
C CYS A 11 18.38 21.53 17.75
N LEU A 12 19.31 20.98 16.97
CA LEU A 12 20.05 21.78 16.00
C LEU A 12 19.04 22.33 14.98
N ALA A 13 18.91 23.65 14.99
CA ALA A 13 18.05 24.39 14.10
C ALA A 13 18.46 24.14 12.64
N LEU A 14 17.69 23.31 11.95
CA LEU A 14 17.61 23.31 10.48
C LEU A 14 16.70 24.47 10.07
N PRO A 15 16.97 25.15 8.94
CA PRO A 15 16.19 26.30 8.54
C PRO A 15 14.71 25.91 8.38
N ALA A 16 13.86 26.62 9.11
CA ALA A 16 12.43 26.47 9.07
C ALA A 16 11.89 26.84 7.68
N ALA A 17 11.74 25.88 6.82
CA ALA A 17 10.99 25.98 5.58
C ALA A 17 9.78 25.04 5.66
N ALA A 18 8.67 25.59 6.11
CA ALA A 18 7.32 25.26 5.66
C ALA A 18 6.60 23.99 6.15
N PHE A 19 6.87 23.44 7.34
CA PHE A 19 5.87 22.57 8.00
C PHE A 19 5.70 23.02 9.44
N ALA A 20 4.62 23.74 9.72
CA ALA A 20 4.31 24.18 11.06
C ALA A 20 3.39 23.15 11.74
N TYR A 21 3.97 22.01 12.17
CA TYR A 21 3.24 21.07 13.02
C TYR A 21 2.87 21.73 14.35
N ASN A 22 1.81 21.24 14.99
CA ASN A 22 1.46 21.65 16.34
C ASN A 22 2.42 20.98 17.35
N ALA A 23 3.28 21.75 18.00
CA ALA A 23 4.26 21.21 18.95
C ALA A 23 3.62 20.44 20.12
N ASN A 24 2.43 20.84 20.56
CA ASN A 24 1.71 20.13 21.63
C ASN A 24 1.22 18.76 21.12
N ASP A 25 0.71 18.68 19.89
CA ASP A 25 0.26 17.43 19.29
C ASP A 25 1.43 16.46 19.14
N VAL A 26 2.59 16.94 18.68
CA VAL A 26 3.80 16.13 18.57
C VAL A 26 4.24 15.61 19.94
N GLN A 27 4.26 16.46 20.96
CA GLN A 27 4.62 16.06 22.32
C GLN A 27 3.64 15.01 22.88
N GLN A 28 2.34 15.18 22.62
CA GLN A 28 1.31 14.21 23.01
C GLN A 28 1.55 12.85 22.38
N VAL A 29 1.76 12.81 21.06
CA VAL A 29 2.05 11.57 20.33
C VAL A 29 3.37 10.96 20.79
N GLN A 30 4.42 11.73 21.02
CA GLN A 30 5.70 11.24 21.56
C GLN A 30 5.57 10.62 22.95
N SER A 31 4.58 11.05 23.73
CA SER A 31 4.26 10.43 25.03
C SER A 31 3.40 9.16 24.90
N GLY A 32 3.05 8.73 23.67
CA GLY A 32 2.22 7.56 23.41
C GLY A 32 0.72 7.80 23.56
N MET A 33 0.30 9.04 23.72
CA MET A 33 -1.12 9.38 23.78
C MET A 33 -1.70 9.58 22.39
N GLY A 34 -2.85 8.96 22.11
CA GLY A 34 -3.57 9.18 20.86
C GLY A 34 -4.02 10.62 20.72
N CYS A 35 -3.92 11.16 19.50
CA CYS A 35 -4.32 12.53 19.20
C CYS A 35 -5.08 12.54 17.85
N PRO A 36 -6.38 12.21 17.83
CA PRO A 36 -7.19 12.29 16.61
C PRO A 36 -7.21 13.71 16.06
N GLY A 37 -7.02 13.85 14.74
CA GLY A 37 -6.97 15.15 14.07
C GLY A 37 -5.71 15.98 14.34
N ALA A 38 -4.68 15.40 14.99
CA ALA A 38 -3.41 16.08 15.27
C ALA A 38 -2.76 16.67 14.01
N ASP A 39 -2.14 17.83 14.13
CA ASP A 39 -1.25 18.36 13.10
C ASP A 39 0.20 17.94 13.37
N LEU A 40 0.62 16.90 12.65
CA LEU A 40 1.94 16.28 12.70
C LEU A 40 2.70 16.50 11.38
N SER A 41 2.28 17.50 10.59
CA SER A 41 2.84 17.74 9.26
C SER A 41 4.34 18.03 9.32
N GLY A 42 5.14 17.24 8.59
CA GLY A 42 6.60 17.34 8.59
C GLY A 42 7.28 16.96 9.90
N ALA A 43 6.54 16.50 10.92
CA ALA A 43 7.12 16.10 12.21
C ALA A 43 8.05 14.90 12.05
N ASP A 44 9.09 14.84 12.89
CA ASP A 44 9.95 13.68 13.03
C ASP A 44 9.42 12.79 14.17
N LEU A 45 8.83 11.67 13.80
CA LEU A 45 8.27 10.65 14.67
C LEU A 45 9.10 9.35 14.61
N SER A 46 10.33 9.45 14.11
CA SER A 46 11.20 8.29 13.90
C SER A 46 11.53 7.57 15.20
N GLY A 47 11.57 6.25 15.17
CA GLY A 47 11.94 5.39 16.29
C GLY A 47 10.91 5.28 17.41
N LEU A 48 9.73 5.86 17.24
CA LEU A 48 8.68 5.80 18.26
C LEU A 48 7.94 4.46 18.24
N ASN A 49 7.54 4.02 19.43
CA ASN A 49 6.54 2.96 19.56
C ASN A 49 5.16 3.61 19.63
N LEU A 50 4.42 3.53 18.52
CA LEU A 50 3.07 4.06 18.34
C LEU A 50 2.05 2.92 18.13
N ASN A 51 2.37 1.73 18.67
CA ASN A 51 1.49 0.56 18.57
C ASN A 51 0.11 0.87 19.15
N GLY A 52 -0.94 0.60 18.34
CA GLY A 52 -2.33 0.83 18.74
C GLY A 52 -2.73 2.28 18.92
N ILE A 53 -1.87 3.24 18.58
CA ILE A 53 -2.18 4.67 18.75
C ILE A 53 -3.38 5.09 17.89
N ASN A 54 -4.19 6.01 18.41
CA ASN A 54 -5.26 6.63 17.65
C ASN A 54 -4.80 7.97 17.05
N LEU A 55 -4.59 7.96 15.72
CA LEU A 55 -4.24 9.12 14.89
C LEU A 55 -5.26 9.34 13.78
N ARG A 56 -6.52 8.98 14.04
CA ARG A 56 -7.61 9.14 13.09
C ARG A 56 -7.73 10.58 12.62
N GLY A 57 -7.74 10.79 11.30
CA GLY A 57 -7.83 12.10 10.68
C GLY A 57 -6.62 13.01 10.91
N ALA A 58 -5.52 12.52 11.49
CA ALA A 58 -4.33 13.32 11.72
C ALA A 58 -3.68 13.78 10.40
N ASN A 59 -3.06 14.95 10.41
CA ASN A 59 -2.26 15.46 9.32
C ASN A 59 -0.79 15.05 9.51
N LEU A 60 -0.36 14.02 8.80
CA LEU A 60 1.01 13.48 8.76
C LEU A 60 1.72 13.83 7.43
N ASN A 61 1.24 14.87 6.72
CA ASN A 61 1.82 15.25 5.43
C ASN A 61 3.32 15.52 5.55
N GLY A 62 4.12 14.77 4.78
CA GLY A 62 5.59 14.87 4.81
C GLY A 62 6.24 14.43 6.12
N ALA A 63 5.51 13.84 7.06
CA ALA A 63 6.08 13.34 8.32
C ALA A 63 7.14 12.25 8.08
N ARG A 64 8.11 12.17 8.98
CA ARG A 64 9.16 11.14 8.99
C ARG A 64 8.82 10.09 10.04
N LEU A 65 8.73 8.86 9.61
CA LEU A 65 8.27 7.72 10.41
C LEU A 65 9.30 6.56 10.34
N ALA A 66 10.60 6.89 10.19
CA ALA A 66 11.62 5.86 10.09
C ALA A 66 11.70 5.04 11.39
N ASP A 67 11.81 3.70 11.26
CA ASP A 67 11.94 2.78 12.38
C ASP A 67 10.79 2.87 13.43
N THR A 68 9.60 3.35 13.01
CA THR A 68 8.42 3.54 13.86
C THR A 68 7.56 2.29 13.87
N ASP A 69 7.07 1.88 15.03
CA ASP A 69 6.05 0.83 15.16
C ASP A 69 4.65 1.44 15.22
N LEU A 70 3.89 1.25 14.14
CA LEU A 70 2.49 1.65 13.99
C LEU A 70 1.55 0.44 13.93
N SER A 71 2.00 -0.71 14.46
CA SER A 71 1.17 -1.93 14.47
C SER A 71 -0.17 -1.68 15.15
N GLY A 72 -1.27 -2.05 14.49
CA GLY A 72 -2.61 -1.86 15.04
C GLY A 72 -3.06 -0.41 15.23
N ALA A 73 -2.28 0.57 14.77
CA ALA A 73 -2.66 1.99 14.88
C ALA A 73 -3.95 2.30 14.10
N ASP A 74 -4.78 3.21 14.62
CA ASP A 74 -5.92 3.78 13.89
C ASP A 74 -5.49 5.05 13.16
N LEU A 75 -5.29 4.92 11.85
CA LEU A 75 -4.88 5.97 10.91
C LEU A 75 -5.99 6.27 9.91
N GLN A 76 -7.25 5.94 10.24
CA GLN A 76 -8.38 6.18 9.34
C GLN A 76 -8.45 7.66 8.93
N ASN A 77 -8.59 7.90 7.62
CA ASN A 77 -8.69 9.24 7.02
C ASN A 77 -7.50 10.17 7.34
N ALA A 78 -6.36 9.65 7.80
CA ALA A 78 -5.16 10.44 8.02
C ALA A 78 -4.57 10.93 6.68
N ASN A 79 -4.05 12.15 6.67
CA ASN A 79 -3.31 12.69 5.54
C ASN A 79 -1.81 12.34 5.70
N MET A 80 -1.34 11.36 4.97
CA MET A 80 0.07 10.91 4.95
C MET A 80 0.73 11.18 3.59
N HIS A 81 0.24 12.19 2.86
CA HIS A 81 0.80 12.58 1.58
C HIS A 81 2.31 12.84 1.73
N ARG A 82 3.13 12.22 0.86
CA ARG A 82 4.60 12.33 0.89
C ARG A 82 5.27 11.90 2.21
N ALA A 83 4.57 11.25 3.11
CA ALA A 83 5.20 10.72 4.33
C ALA A 83 6.28 9.68 3.99
N VAL A 84 7.32 9.63 4.82
CA VAL A 84 8.48 8.76 4.64
C VAL A 84 8.49 7.68 5.71
N PHE A 85 8.24 6.45 5.26
CA PHE A 85 8.27 5.25 6.07
C PHE A 85 9.52 4.44 5.70
N LYS A 86 10.43 4.28 6.62
CA LYS A 86 11.61 3.43 6.42
C LYS A 86 11.70 2.45 7.59
N ASN A 87 11.68 1.15 7.30
CA ASN A 87 11.66 0.07 8.30
C ASN A 87 10.48 0.18 9.29
N CYS A 88 9.34 0.70 8.86
CA CYS A 88 8.15 0.79 9.71
C CYS A 88 7.40 -0.53 9.77
N THR A 89 6.69 -0.72 10.87
CA THR A 89 5.71 -1.80 11.01
C THR A 89 4.30 -1.20 11.08
N LEU A 90 3.46 -1.59 10.11
CA LEU A 90 2.05 -1.20 9.99
C LEU A 90 1.14 -2.44 10.04
N THR A 91 1.65 -3.55 10.58
CA THR A 91 0.91 -4.80 10.72
C THR A 91 -0.43 -4.54 11.40
N LYS A 92 -1.55 -4.95 10.76
CA LYS A 92 -2.92 -4.74 11.26
C LYS A 92 -3.33 -3.27 11.48
N ALA A 93 -2.58 -2.29 11.02
CA ALA A 93 -2.98 -0.88 11.10
C ALA A 93 -4.24 -0.63 10.26
N ASN A 94 -5.09 0.29 10.72
CA ASN A 94 -6.27 0.71 9.98
C ASN A 94 -5.99 2.05 9.28
N LEU A 95 -5.80 1.97 7.97
CA LEU A 95 -5.50 3.08 7.06
C LEU A 95 -6.70 3.38 6.13
N SER A 96 -7.91 2.93 6.51
CA SER A 96 -9.09 3.12 5.66
C SER A 96 -9.33 4.59 5.35
N GLY A 97 -9.47 4.93 4.07
CA GLY A 97 -9.67 6.30 3.60
C GLY A 97 -8.46 7.23 3.74
N ALA A 98 -7.31 6.75 4.20
CA ALA A 98 -6.10 7.59 4.34
C ALA A 98 -5.55 8.02 2.96
N ASP A 99 -4.94 9.20 2.91
CA ASP A 99 -4.18 9.67 1.75
C ASP A 99 -2.69 9.37 1.92
N LEU A 100 -2.20 8.38 1.20
CA LEU A 100 -0.81 7.94 1.12
C LEU A 100 -0.15 8.34 -0.21
N SER A 101 -0.78 9.24 -0.98
CA SER A 101 -0.26 9.63 -2.29
C SER A 101 1.18 10.11 -2.19
N TYR A 102 2.04 9.60 -3.09
CA TYR A 102 3.47 9.86 -3.13
C TYR A 102 4.26 9.45 -1.87
N ALA A 103 3.65 8.75 -0.92
CA ALA A 103 4.36 8.22 0.25
C ALA A 103 5.33 7.09 -0.16
N ASN A 104 6.39 6.93 0.62
CA ASN A 104 7.36 5.86 0.40
C ASN A 104 7.23 4.77 1.49
N LEU A 105 6.57 3.67 1.13
CA LEU A 105 6.35 2.48 1.95
C LEU A 105 7.19 1.28 1.47
N ASN A 106 8.24 1.51 0.68
CA ASN A 106 9.07 0.43 0.16
C ASN A 106 9.68 -0.42 1.30
N GLY A 107 9.56 -1.73 1.20
CA GLY A 107 10.12 -2.70 2.14
C GLY A 107 9.47 -2.73 3.53
N ASN A 108 8.36 -2.02 3.73
CA ASN A 108 7.67 -1.98 5.02
C ASN A 108 6.72 -3.17 5.21
N LYS A 109 6.34 -3.41 6.47
CA LYS A 109 5.40 -4.47 6.86
C LYS A 109 4.00 -3.88 6.99
N LEU A 110 3.10 -4.30 6.09
CA LEU A 110 1.68 -3.93 6.08
C LEU A 110 0.78 -5.18 6.12
N ASP A 111 1.33 -6.30 6.59
CA ASP A 111 0.56 -7.55 6.66
C ASP A 111 -0.71 -7.34 7.50
N LYS A 112 -1.85 -7.81 6.95
CA LYS A 112 -3.18 -7.67 7.57
C LYS A 112 -3.64 -6.21 7.80
N ALA A 113 -2.96 -5.23 7.22
CA ALA A 113 -3.40 -3.83 7.29
C ALA A 113 -4.69 -3.62 6.48
N VAL A 114 -5.50 -2.64 6.88
CA VAL A 114 -6.75 -2.28 6.20
C VAL A 114 -6.59 -0.93 5.52
N LEU A 115 -6.56 -0.94 4.18
CA LEU A 115 -6.39 0.25 3.32
C LEU A 115 -7.62 0.47 2.42
N ASN A 116 -8.80 0.05 2.86
CA ASN A 116 -10.01 0.19 2.07
C ASN A 116 -10.30 1.66 1.78
N ASN A 117 -10.63 1.98 0.50
CA ASN A 117 -10.87 3.34 0.04
C ASN A 117 -9.67 4.32 0.20
N ALA A 118 -8.48 3.83 0.59
CA ALA A 118 -7.29 4.68 0.70
C ALA A 118 -6.82 5.19 -0.67
N VAL A 119 -6.16 6.34 -0.67
CA VAL A 119 -5.56 6.94 -1.87
C VAL A 119 -4.05 6.68 -1.84
N LEU A 120 -3.58 5.84 -2.79
CA LEU A 120 -2.18 5.42 -2.91
C LEU A 120 -1.62 5.82 -4.30
N TYR A 121 -2.04 6.95 -4.84
CA TYR A 121 -1.56 7.41 -6.14
C TYR A 121 -0.05 7.62 -6.10
N ARG A 122 0.69 6.96 -7.02
CA ARG A 122 2.17 6.98 -7.09
C ARG A 122 2.88 6.61 -5.79
N THR A 123 2.25 5.81 -4.95
CA THR A 123 2.86 5.34 -3.70
C THR A 123 3.90 4.26 -3.98
N GLY A 124 5.05 4.33 -3.30
CA GLY A 124 6.07 3.29 -3.32
C GLY A 124 5.73 2.16 -2.35
N LEU A 125 5.52 0.95 -2.87
CA LEU A 125 5.26 -0.29 -2.12
C LEU A 125 6.22 -1.42 -2.54
N ARG A 126 7.34 -1.08 -3.17
CA ARG A 126 8.29 -2.07 -3.69
C ARG A 126 8.83 -2.94 -2.57
N GLY A 127 8.70 -4.27 -2.72
CA GLY A 127 9.19 -5.23 -1.74
C GLY A 127 8.49 -5.16 -0.38
N ALA A 128 7.36 -4.46 -0.27
CA ALA A 128 6.57 -4.43 0.95
C ALA A 128 5.88 -5.77 1.21
N ASP A 129 5.64 -6.09 2.47
CA ASP A 129 4.78 -7.21 2.85
C ASP A 129 3.34 -6.71 3.01
N LEU A 130 2.51 -7.08 2.04
CA LEU A 130 1.08 -6.74 1.95
C LEU A 130 0.21 -7.98 2.17
N SER A 131 0.77 -9.07 2.70
CA SER A 131 0.05 -10.33 2.84
C SER A 131 -1.20 -10.17 3.70
N TYR A 132 -2.33 -10.71 3.22
CA TYR A 132 -3.63 -10.58 3.87
C TYR A 132 -4.12 -9.14 4.08
N ALA A 133 -3.50 -8.13 3.49
CA ALA A 133 -3.97 -6.76 3.58
C ALA A 133 -5.21 -6.53 2.71
N SER A 134 -6.07 -5.59 3.10
CA SER A 134 -7.26 -5.23 2.34
C SER A 134 -7.11 -3.87 1.70
N PHE A 135 -7.21 -3.83 0.36
CA PHE A 135 -7.15 -2.65 -0.49
C PHE A 135 -8.47 -2.46 -1.26
N ALA A 136 -9.59 -3.00 -0.75
CA ALA A 136 -10.85 -2.91 -1.45
C ALA A 136 -11.22 -1.44 -1.75
N TYR A 137 -11.55 -1.13 -3.02
CA TYR A 137 -11.84 0.23 -3.50
C TYR A 137 -10.69 1.24 -3.38
N ALA A 138 -9.47 0.80 -3.06
CA ALA A 138 -8.32 1.70 -2.96
C ALA A 138 -7.89 2.24 -4.33
N LYS A 139 -7.27 3.43 -4.35
CA LYS A 139 -6.77 4.10 -5.55
C LYS A 139 -5.25 3.98 -5.64
N LEU A 140 -4.75 2.94 -6.36
CA LEU A 140 -3.34 2.61 -6.53
C LEU A 140 -2.81 2.97 -7.94
N GLN A 141 -3.43 3.93 -8.64
CA GLN A 141 -2.96 4.29 -9.97
C GLN A 141 -1.48 4.73 -9.92
N GLU A 142 -0.68 4.22 -10.85
CA GLU A 142 0.76 4.48 -10.96
C GLU A 142 1.58 4.08 -9.69
N ALA A 143 1.01 3.33 -8.74
CA ALA A 143 1.75 2.81 -7.60
C ALA A 143 2.79 1.77 -8.03
N THR A 144 3.88 1.64 -7.25
CA THR A 144 4.93 0.66 -7.51
C THR A 144 4.89 -0.46 -6.47
N LEU A 145 4.46 -1.66 -6.88
CA LEU A 145 4.36 -2.86 -6.06
C LEU A 145 5.43 -3.91 -6.44
N ASP A 146 6.45 -3.53 -7.21
CA ASP A 146 7.45 -4.49 -7.70
C ASP A 146 8.01 -5.33 -6.55
N LYS A 147 8.01 -6.66 -6.72
CA LYS A 147 8.53 -7.63 -5.75
C LYS A 147 7.82 -7.58 -4.38
N ALA A 148 6.66 -6.95 -4.25
CA ALA A 148 5.88 -7.00 -3.02
C ALA A 148 5.31 -8.40 -2.81
N ASN A 149 5.16 -8.80 -1.55
CA ASN A 149 4.38 -9.96 -1.15
C ASN A 149 2.94 -9.51 -0.89
N ALA A 150 2.02 -9.86 -1.78
CA ALA A 150 0.61 -9.55 -1.69
C ALA A 150 -0.26 -10.83 -1.67
N GLN A 151 0.29 -11.93 -1.13
CA GLN A 151 -0.42 -13.18 -1.00
C GLN A 151 -1.68 -13.01 -0.15
N ASN A 152 -2.81 -13.57 -0.62
CA ASN A 152 -4.11 -13.50 0.04
C ASN A 152 -4.62 -12.05 0.26
N ALA A 153 -4.06 -11.05 -0.39
CA ALA A 153 -4.53 -9.68 -0.28
C ALA A 153 -5.83 -9.46 -1.07
N ASP A 154 -6.67 -8.55 -0.59
CA ASP A 154 -7.92 -8.16 -1.24
C ASP A 154 -7.76 -6.82 -1.97
N PHE A 155 -7.74 -6.85 -3.29
CA PHE A 155 -7.75 -5.70 -4.19
C PHE A 155 -9.07 -5.55 -4.95
N SER A 156 -10.16 -6.08 -4.41
CA SER A 156 -11.47 -6.00 -5.04
C SER A 156 -11.85 -4.55 -5.35
N TYR A 157 -12.26 -4.27 -6.59
CA TYR A 157 -12.62 -2.92 -7.07
C TYR A 157 -11.49 -1.88 -6.97
N ALA A 158 -10.26 -2.28 -6.70
CA ALA A 158 -9.13 -1.34 -6.63
C ALA A 158 -8.79 -0.73 -8.00
N GLY A 159 -8.49 0.56 -8.00
CA GLY A 159 -7.95 1.25 -9.17
C GLY A 159 -6.43 1.08 -9.23
N MET A 160 -5.93 0.21 -10.10
CA MET A 160 -4.51 -0.13 -10.25
C MET A 160 -3.98 0.16 -11.67
N SER A 161 -4.63 1.04 -12.42
CA SER A 161 -4.19 1.35 -13.77
C SER A 161 -2.79 1.96 -13.77
N TYR A 162 -1.98 1.57 -14.77
CA TYR A 162 -0.57 2.00 -14.93
C TYR A 162 0.34 1.63 -13.75
N SER A 163 -0.08 0.77 -12.83
CA SER A 163 0.76 0.33 -11.71
C SER A 163 1.88 -0.61 -12.17
N TRP A 164 2.92 -0.71 -11.34
CA TRP A 164 4.08 -1.56 -11.55
C TRP A 164 4.02 -2.74 -10.57
N LEU A 165 3.88 -3.95 -11.11
CA LEU A 165 3.72 -5.20 -10.36
C LEU A 165 4.77 -6.24 -10.82
N TYR A 166 5.94 -5.80 -11.26
CA TYR A 166 7.00 -6.70 -11.71
C TYR A 166 7.42 -7.65 -10.58
N LYS A 167 7.29 -8.97 -10.82
CA LYS A 167 7.60 -10.01 -9.82
C LYS A 167 6.82 -9.87 -8.49
N THR A 168 5.67 -9.23 -8.49
CA THR A 168 4.78 -9.18 -7.31
C THR A 168 4.17 -10.56 -7.11
N ASP A 169 4.12 -11.02 -5.88
CA ASP A 169 3.43 -12.25 -5.51
C ASP A 169 1.98 -11.93 -5.10
N LEU A 170 1.05 -12.34 -5.94
CA LEU A 170 -0.41 -12.20 -5.79
C LEU A 170 -1.08 -13.57 -5.66
N THR A 171 -0.35 -14.58 -5.15
CA THR A 171 -0.92 -15.92 -4.95
C THR A 171 -2.14 -15.83 -4.05
N ASP A 172 -3.25 -16.48 -4.46
CA ASP A 172 -4.53 -16.50 -3.76
C ASP A 172 -5.15 -15.10 -3.51
N ALA A 173 -4.66 -14.05 -4.19
CA ALA A 173 -5.20 -12.68 -4.04
C ALA A 173 -6.56 -12.55 -4.74
N VAL A 174 -7.40 -11.65 -4.21
CA VAL A 174 -8.70 -11.30 -4.79
C VAL A 174 -8.56 -9.97 -5.53
N LEU A 175 -8.72 -10.00 -6.85
CA LEU A 175 -8.65 -8.83 -7.74
C LEU A 175 -9.96 -8.65 -8.53
N THR A 176 -11.08 -9.14 -7.97
CA THR A 176 -12.39 -9.04 -8.64
C THR A 176 -12.75 -7.59 -8.93
N HIS A 177 -13.14 -7.30 -10.18
CA HIS A 177 -13.47 -5.95 -10.65
C HIS A 177 -12.32 -4.91 -10.53
N ALA A 178 -11.08 -5.33 -10.24
CA ALA A 178 -9.94 -4.41 -10.18
C ALA A 178 -9.64 -3.82 -11.56
N ASN A 179 -9.24 -2.57 -11.60
CA ASN A 179 -8.80 -1.91 -12.84
C ASN A 179 -7.26 -1.96 -12.96
N LEU A 180 -6.76 -2.93 -13.71
CA LEU A 180 -5.33 -3.16 -14.01
C LEU A 180 -4.97 -2.70 -15.44
N TYR A 181 -5.74 -1.76 -16.01
CA TYR A 181 -5.49 -1.25 -17.36
C TYR A 181 -4.04 -0.78 -17.49
N ASN A 182 -3.33 -1.27 -18.50
CA ASN A 182 -1.93 -0.96 -18.78
C ASN A 182 -0.96 -1.18 -17.59
N ALA A 183 -1.29 -2.09 -16.66
CA ALA A 183 -0.40 -2.47 -15.57
C ALA A 183 0.81 -3.26 -16.07
N LYS A 184 1.96 -3.13 -15.41
CA LYS A 184 3.21 -3.82 -15.72
C LYS A 184 3.36 -5.02 -14.76
N MET A 185 2.96 -6.20 -15.22
CA MET A 185 2.83 -7.42 -14.41
C MET A 185 3.80 -8.53 -14.87
N GLN A 186 4.90 -8.17 -15.53
CA GLN A 186 5.85 -9.18 -16.02
C GLN A 186 6.41 -10.01 -14.85
N ASN A 187 6.41 -11.32 -15.02
CA ASN A 187 6.85 -12.28 -14.01
C ASN A 187 6.06 -12.23 -12.70
N ALA A 188 4.90 -11.59 -12.65
CA ALA A 188 4.05 -11.64 -11.46
C ALA A 188 3.53 -13.06 -11.21
N VAL A 189 3.35 -13.42 -9.95
CA VAL A 189 2.76 -14.67 -9.53
C VAL A 189 1.30 -14.43 -9.20
N LEU A 190 0.40 -15.03 -9.98
CA LEU A 190 -1.06 -14.91 -9.87
C LEU A 190 -1.70 -16.29 -9.68
N THR A 191 -0.94 -17.23 -9.11
CA THR A 191 -1.43 -18.59 -8.87
C THR A 191 -2.71 -18.53 -8.03
N ASN A 192 -3.78 -19.19 -8.52
CA ASN A 192 -5.11 -19.21 -7.90
C ASN A 192 -5.76 -17.83 -7.67
N ALA A 193 -5.22 -16.75 -8.19
CA ALA A 193 -5.81 -15.41 -7.99
C ALA A 193 -7.19 -15.32 -8.66
N ASP A 194 -8.11 -14.57 -8.02
CA ASP A 194 -9.43 -14.29 -8.58
C ASP A 194 -9.45 -12.94 -9.29
N LEU A 195 -9.37 -12.97 -10.62
CA LEU A 195 -9.42 -11.82 -11.52
C LEU A 195 -10.79 -11.68 -12.21
N THR A 196 -11.83 -12.30 -11.64
CA THR A 196 -13.18 -12.24 -12.22
C THR A 196 -13.60 -10.80 -12.47
N SER A 197 -14.00 -10.48 -13.71
CA SER A 197 -14.41 -9.15 -14.15
C SER A 197 -13.35 -8.05 -14.01
N ALA A 198 -12.07 -8.39 -13.79
CA ALA A 198 -10.98 -7.41 -13.76
C ALA A 198 -10.71 -6.82 -15.16
N ASN A 199 -10.27 -5.57 -15.21
CA ASN A 199 -9.81 -4.95 -16.46
C ASN A 199 -8.29 -5.06 -16.57
N LEU A 200 -7.81 -5.98 -17.38
CA LEU A 200 -6.41 -6.23 -17.72
C LEU A 200 -6.05 -5.72 -19.12
N SER A 201 -6.92 -4.94 -19.77
CA SER A 201 -6.67 -4.47 -21.14
C SER A 201 -5.34 -3.73 -21.21
N ARG A 202 -4.54 -4.03 -22.25
CA ARG A 202 -3.19 -3.51 -22.49
C ARG A 202 -2.17 -3.79 -21.39
N SER A 203 -2.47 -4.64 -20.42
CA SER A 203 -1.49 -5.03 -19.40
C SER A 203 -0.40 -5.92 -20.00
N ASN A 204 0.79 -5.87 -19.37
CA ASN A 204 1.89 -6.75 -19.73
C ASN A 204 2.03 -7.85 -18.67
N LEU A 205 1.64 -9.07 -19.03
CA LEU A 205 1.66 -10.29 -18.22
C LEU A 205 2.73 -11.28 -18.72
N GLN A 206 3.71 -10.84 -19.49
CA GLN A 206 4.76 -11.72 -20.01
C GLN A 206 5.43 -12.51 -18.89
N HIS A 207 5.57 -13.83 -19.08
CA HIS A 207 6.15 -14.73 -18.09
C HIS A 207 5.42 -14.77 -16.74
N ALA A 208 4.19 -14.23 -16.62
CA ALA A 208 3.41 -14.33 -15.39
C ALA A 208 2.96 -15.77 -15.12
N GLN A 209 2.79 -16.12 -13.86
CA GLN A 209 2.26 -17.42 -13.42
C GLN A 209 0.77 -17.24 -13.09
N LEU A 210 -0.10 -17.73 -13.96
CA LEU A 210 -1.56 -17.64 -13.84
C LEU A 210 -2.21 -19.03 -13.57
N ASN A 211 -1.39 -20.01 -13.21
CA ASN A 211 -1.90 -21.36 -13.01
C ASN A 211 -3.01 -21.37 -11.95
N GLY A 212 -4.18 -21.93 -12.33
CA GLY A 212 -5.38 -21.96 -11.49
C GLY A 212 -6.09 -20.63 -11.30
N ALA A 213 -5.62 -19.52 -11.91
CA ALA A 213 -6.28 -18.23 -11.81
C ALA A 213 -7.66 -18.22 -12.49
N ARG A 214 -8.56 -17.39 -11.98
CA ARG A 214 -9.93 -17.19 -12.51
C ARG A 214 -10.03 -15.86 -13.23
N LEU A 215 -10.41 -15.89 -14.51
CA LEU A 215 -10.53 -14.74 -15.42
C LEU A 215 -11.93 -14.63 -16.04
N ASP A 216 -12.97 -15.26 -15.44
CA ASP A 216 -14.32 -15.14 -16.00
C ASP A 216 -14.71 -13.66 -16.14
N ARG A 217 -15.16 -13.26 -17.34
CA ARG A 217 -15.53 -11.87 -17.69
C ARG A 217 -14.39 -10.83 -17.56
N ALA A 218 -13.14 -11.25 -17.37
CA ALA A 218 -12.03 -10.30 -17.41
C ALA A 218 -11.88 -9.68 -18.80
N MET A 219 -11.45 -8.43 -18.87
CA MET A 219 -11.08 -7.76 -20.12
C MET A 219 -9.56 -7.88 -20.30
N LEU A 220 -9.15 -8.55 -21.38
CA LEU A 220 -7.75 -8.80 -21.75
C LEU A 220 -7.42 -8.18 -23.11
N ASP A 221 -8.24 -7.26 -23.62
CA ASP A 221 -8.03 -6.67 -24.94
C ASP A 221 -6.64 -6.03 -25.03
N ASP A 222 -5.89 -6.35 -26.09
CA ASP A 222 -4.51 -5.92 -26.29
C ASP A 222 -3.51 -6.35 -25.18
N ALA A 223 -3.88 -7.25 -24.26
CA ALA A 223 -2.97 -7.73 -23.21
C ALA A 223 -1.89 -8.65 -23.79
N ASP A 224 -0.70 -8.63 -23.18
CA ASP A 224 0.40 -9.51 -23.56
C ASP A 224 0.65 -10.57 -22.48
N LEU A 225 0.20 -11.81 -22.74
CA LEU A 225 0.38 -12.99 -21.90
C LEU A 225 1.46 -13.92 -22.47
N SER A 226 2.31 -13.46 -23.39
CA SER A 226 3.33 -14.28 -24.02
C SER A 226 4.21 -14.96 -22.97
N TYR A 227 4.43 -16.26 -23.10
CA TYR A 227 5.20 -17.08 -22.18
C TYR A 227 4.62 -17.18 -20.75
N ALA A 228 3.36 -16.78 -20.53
CA ALA A 228 2.72 -16.97 -19.23
C ALA A 228 2.38 -18.46 -19.00
N ASP A 229 2.43 -18.89 -17.73
CA ASP A 229 1.89 -20.18 -17.34
C ASP A 229 0.37 -20.06 -17.13
N LEU A 230 -0.37 -20.63 -18.07
CA LEU A 230 -1.84 -20.61 -18.11
C LEU A 230 -2.45 -21.97 -17.73
N THR A 231 -1.68 -22.83 -17.07
CA THR A 231 -2.16 -24.16 -16.67
C THR A 231 -3.35 -24.03 -15.74
N LEU A 232 -4.46 -24.70 -16.05
CA LEU A 232 -5.71 -24.67 -15.29
C LEU A 232 -6.33 -23.26 -15.13
N THR A 233 -5.90 -22.28 -15.93
CA THR A 233 -6.50 -20.94 -15.91
C THR A 233 -7.92 -20.98 -16.44
N ASP A 234 -8.87 -20.46 -15.69
CA ASP A 234 -10.27 -20.34 -16.10
C ASP A 234 -10.54 -18.99 -16.76
N PHE A 235 -10.56 -18.98 -18.09
CA PHE A 235 -10.92 -17.78 -18.86
C PHE A 235 -12.42 -17.54 -18.96
N GLY A 236 -13.26 -18.53 -18.69
CA GLY A 236 -14.70 -18.39 -18.77
C GLY A 236 -15.16 -17.55 -19.98
N ARG A 237 -15.81 -16.42 -19.72
CA ARG A 237 -16.31 -15.48 -20.73
C ARG A 237 -15.38 -14.24 -20.86
N ALA A 238 -14.08 -14.39 -20.69
CA ALA A 238 -13.13 -13.28 -20.83
C ALA A 238 -13.13 -12.70 -22.26
N PHE A 239 -12.98 -11.37 -22.35
CA PHE A 239 -12.76 -10.64 -23.60
C PHE A 239 -11.27 -10.64 -23.91
N LYS A 240 -10.87 -11.01 -25.16
CA LYS A 240 -9.46 -11.27 -25.50
C LYS A 240 -9.09 -10.72 -26.87
N ASP A 241 -9.73 -9.64 -27.31
CA ASP A 241 -9.44 -9.08 -28.63
C ASP A 241 -7.97 -8.62 -28.70
N ASN A 242 -7.23 -9.11 -29.71
CA ASN A 242 -5.81 -8.85 -29.91
C ASN A 242 -4.89 -9.28 -28.73
N ALA A 243 -5.36 -10.04 -27.76
CA ALA A 243 -4.50 -10.56 -26.69
C ALA A 243 -3.44 -11.52 -27.28
N LYS A 244 -2.21 -11.45 -26.76
CA LYS A 244 -1.12 -12.35 -27.13
C LYS A 244 -0.95 -13.42 -26.05
N PHE A 245 -0.80 -14.67 -26.49
CA PHE A 245 -0.61 -15.84 -25.63
C PHE A 245 0.72 -16.52 -25.90
#